data_c34a751351b92c0505600cc7e2f6f9fd
#
_entry.id   c34a751351b92c0505600cc7e2f6f9fd
#
_cell.length_a   1.000
_cell.length_b   1.000
_cell.length_c   1.000
_cell.angle_alpha   90.00
_cell.angle_beta   90.00
_cell.angle_gamma   90.00
#
_symmetry.space_group_name_H-M   'P 1'
#
loop_
_entity.id
_entity.type
_entity.pdbx_description
1 polymer ?
#
loop_
_entity_poly.entity_id
_entity_poly.type
_entity_poly.pdbx_seq_one_letter_code
_entity_poly.pdbx_strand_id
1 'polypeptide(L)'
;MKKILMTLAAVLCCWVTTTVFTACGDKDDETIEPPVQTRTLSAAEVCYLVHMPYNGRNICNYIVSYKEADGQEKSGMLADTAWVKRITVSDFPFTATINMNVQRNEAELTDSAYNFRVYYSVYSVTSIFSDGTRVETYRDATPTYIGLTCPARTAEAYIAERFPERLKAKSIELSTDGKVLYFQTR
;
A
#
# COMPACT_ATOMS: atom_id res chain seq x y z
N MET A 1 -28.06 44.21 -5.44
CA MET A 1 -26.96 44.71 -6.26
C MET A 1 -25.76 44.95 -5.34
N LYS A 2 -24.82 44.01 -5.26
CA LYS A 2 -23.46 44.24 -4.75
C LYS A 2 -22.55 43.26 -5.47
N LYS A 3 -21.66 43.81 -6.30
CA LYS A 3 -20.66 43.08 -7.09
C LYS A 3 -19.52 42.72 -6.14
N ILE A 4 -19.18 41.43 -6.04
CA ILE A 4 -17.98 40.97 -5.35
C ILE A 4 -16.91 40.80 -6.42
N LEU A 5 -15.87 41.61 -6.29
CA LEU A 5 -14.66 41.65 -7.12
C LEU A 5 -13.75 40.47 -6.71
N MET A 6 -13.55 39.51 -7.61
CA MET A 6 -12.54 38.47 -7.44
C MET A 6 -11.18 38.99 -7.83
N THR A 7 -10.30 39.14 -6.86
CA THR A 7 -8.88 39.45 -7.08
C THR A 7 -8.11 38.19 -7.41
N LEU A 8 -7.66 38.09 -8.63
CA LEU A 8 -6.78 37.02 -9.13
C LEU A 8 -5.34 37.34 -8.69
N ALA A 9 -4.79 36.56 -7.77
CA ALA A 9 -3.38 36.65 -7.39
C ALA A 9 -2.56 35.79 -8.37
N ALA A 10 -1.86 36.45 -9.30
CA ALA A 10 -0.90 35.83 -10.19
C ALA A 10 0.40 35.58 -9.42
N VAL A 11 0.75 34.31 -9.23
CA VAL A 11 2.06 33.90 -8.72
C VAL A 11 3.06 33.93 -9.86
N LEU A 12 3.95 34.93 -9.81
CA LEU A 12 5.05 35.11 -10.76
C LEU A 12 6.14 34.07 -10.40
N CYS A 13 6.33 33.05 -11.24
CA CYS A 13 7.51 32.20 -11.21
C CYS A 13 8.72 32.95 -11.73
N CYS A 14 9.61 33.35 -10.83
CA CYS A 14 10.94 33.88 -11.22
C CYS A 14 11.80 32.74 -11.78
N TRP A 15 11.96 32.73 -13.09
CA TRP A 15 13.00 31.95 -13.77
C TRP A 15 14.33 32.67 -13.58
N VAL A 16 15.21 32.15 -12.77
CA VAL A 16 16.61 32.60 -12.70
C VAL A 16 17.36 31.94 -13.84
N THR A 17 17.54 32.69 -14.94
CA THR A 17 18.45 32.30 -15.99
C THR A 17 19.88 32.66 -15.55
N THR A 18 20.66 31.67 -15.17
CA THR A 18 22.10 31.81 -14.99
C THR A 18 22.78 31.89 -16.35
N THR A 19 23.19 33.10 -16.74
CA THR A 19 24.09 33.34 -17.89
C THR A 19 25.48 32.81 -17.53
N VAL A 20 25.92 31.79 -18.25
CA VAL A 20 27.30 31.28 -18.16
C VAL A 20 28.19 32.21 -18.97
N PHE A 21 29.04 32.96 -18.31
CA PHE A 21 30.14 33.66 -18.97
C PHE A 21 31.26 32.66 -19.28
N THR A 22 31.47 32.38 -20.56
CA THR A 22 32.66 31.67 -21.04
C THR A 22 33.85 32.67 -21.04
N ALA A 23 34.72 32.54 -20.03
CA ALA A 23 36.05 33.15 -20.07
C ALA A 23 37.02 32.06 -20.53
N CYS A 24 37.62 32.22 -21.70
CA CYS A 24 38.79 31.44 -22.13
C CYS A 24 39.98 31.73 -21.21
N GLY A 25 40.50 30.71 -20.58
CA GLY A 25 41.73 30.76 -19.80
C GLY A 25 42.17 29.32 -19.54
N ASP A 26 43.18 28.88 -20.31
CA ASP A 26 43.90 27.61 -20.07
C ASP A 26 44.43 27.57 -18.65
N LYS A 27 43.85 26.68 -17.85
CA LYS A 27 44.47 25.97 -16.72
C LYS A 27 43.66 24.74 -16.44
N ASP A 28 44.33 23.62 -16.32
CA ASP A 28 43.78 22.35 -15.88
C ASP A 28 43.09 22.51 -14.52
N ASP A 29 41.83 22.95 -14.55
CA ASP A 29 40.92 22.93 -13.40
C ASP A 29 40.30 21.53 -13.38
N GLU A 30 40.87 20.63 -12.58
CA GLU A 30 40.16 19.42 -12.16
C GLU A 30 38.83 19.88 -11.57
N THR A 31 37.77 19.74 -12.36
CA THR A 31 36.39 19.93 -11.88
C THR A 31 36.15 18.82 -10.88
N ILE A 32 36.37 19.12 -9.60
CA ILE A 32 36.01 18.22 -8.50
C ILE A 32 34.48 18.14 -8.55
N GLU A 33 33.96 17.13 -9.25
CA GLU A 33 32.54 16.81 -9.15
C GLU A 33 32.22 16.63 -7.65
N PRO A 34 31.19 17.33 -7.14
CA PRO A 34 30.79 17.15 -5.75
C PRO A 34 30.50 15.66 -5.53
N PRO A 35 30.98 15.08 -4.42
CA PRO A 35 30.80 13.65 -4.17
C PRO A 35 29.32 13.32 -4.30
N VAL A 36 29.00 12.41 -5.22
CA VAL A 36 27.66 11.84 -5.36
C VAL A 36 27.31 11.23 -4.01
N GLN A 37 26.50 11.90 -3.22
CA GLN A 37 25.99 11.34 -1.98
C GLN A 37 25.12 10.13 -2.32
N THR A 38 25.71 8.96 -2.20
CA THR A 38 25.02 7.68 -2.33
C THR A 38 24.04 7.58 -1.17
N ARG A 39 22.76 7.82 -1.45
CA ARG A 39 21.70 7.63 -0.48
C ARG A 39 21.55 6.14 -0.22
N THR A 40 21.70 5.73 1.04
CA THR A 40 21.47 4.36 1.47
C THR A 40 20.07 4.23 2.08
N LEU A 41 19.41 3.11 1.80
CA LEU A 41 18.15 2.78 2.44
C LEU A 41 18.40 2.53 3.94
N SER A 42 17.70 3.24 4.81
CA SER A 42 17.81 3.07 6.27
C SER A 42 16.61 2.33 6.86
N ALA A 43 15.42 2.54 6.30
CA ALA A 43 14.19 1.88 6.72
C ALA A 43 13.13 1.95 5.61
N ALA A 44 12.04 1.20 5.78
CA ALA A 44 10.85 1.33 4.96
C ALA A 44 9.59 1.25 5.82
N GLU A 45 8.60 2.10 5.54
CA GLU A 45 7.26 1.99 6.09
C GLU A 45 6.40 1.16 5.15
N VAL A 46 5.88 0.03 5.62
CA VAL A 46 4.98 -0.86 4.90
C VAL A 46 3.57 -0.66 5.42
N CYS A 47 2.61 -0.43 4.54
CA CYS A 47 1.20 -0.27 4.86
C CYS A 47 0.40 -1.46 4.33
N TYR A 48 -0.28 -2.17 5.22
CA TYR A 48 -1.28 -3.18 4.88
C TYR A 48 -2.68 -2.57 4.94
N LEU A 49 -3.54 -2.95 4.01
CA LEU A 49 -4.93 -2.49 3.95
C LEU A 49 -5.87 -3.66 3.70
N VAL A 50 -6.98 -3.69 4.45
CA VAL A 50 -8.15 -4.53 4.18
C VAL A 50 -9.38 -3.63 4.12
N HIS A 51 -10.28 -3.89 3.17
CA HIS A 51 -11.54 -3.18 3.02
C HIS A 51 -12.67 -4.14 2.68
N MET A 52 -13.72 -4.17 3.52
CA MET A 52 -14.86 -5.09 3.48
C MET A 52 -16.18 -4.30 3.57
N PRO A 53 -16.57 -3.53 2.56
CA PRO A 53 -17.67 -2.56 2.65
C PRO A 53 -19.07 -3.18 2.56
N TYR A 54 -19.19 -4.50 2.36
CA TYR A 54 -20.42 -5.16 1.99
C TYR A 54 -21.01 -6.05 3.10
N ASN A 55 -22.30 -6.40 2.96
CA ASN A 55 -23.08 -7.12 3.96
C ASN A 55 -22.66 -8.58 4.19
N GLY A 56 -21.84 -9.18 3.35
CA GLY A 56 -21.26 -10.52 3.61
C GLY A 56 -20.47 -10.59 4.92
N ARG A 57 -19.96 -9.46 5.43
CA ARG A 57 -19.29 -9.37 6.73
C ARG A 57 -20.24 -9.63 7.92
N ASN A 58 -21.53 -9.43 7.77
CA ASN A 58 -22.49 -9.62 8.86
C ASN A 58 -22.61 -11.10 9.24
N ILE A 59 -22.32 -12.01 8.31
CA ILE A 59 -22.42 -13.46 8.50
C ILE A 59 -21.07 -14.16 8.45
N CYS A 60 -19.96 -13.43 8.42
CA CYS A 60 -18.60 -13.98 8.38
C CYS A 60 -17.70 -13.30 9.39
N ASN A 61 -16.79 -14.10 9.94
CA ASN A 61 -15.59 -13.63 10.61
C ASN A 61 -14.46 -13.56 9.59
N TYR A 62 -13.88 -12.39 9.41
CA TYR A 62 -12.70 -12.21 8.57
C TYR A 62 -11.46 -12.15 9.43
N ILE A 63 -10.49 -13.00 9.13
CA ILE A 63 -9.22 -13.10 9.85
C ILE A 63 -8.13 -12.64 8.90
N VAL A 64 -7.39 -11.60 9.29
CA VAL A 64 -6.21 -11.16 8.56
C VAL A 64 -4.96 -11.73 9.22
N SER A 65 -4.03 -12.24 8.40
CA SER A 65 -2.67 -12.57 8.81
C SER A 65 -1.70 -11.69 8.03
N TYR A 66 -0.69 -11.15 8.70
CA TYR A 66 0.30 -10.28 8.08
C TYR A 66 1.66 -10.43 8.76
N LYS A 67 2.73 -10.06 8.06
CA LYS A 67 4.09 -10.12 8.59
C LYS A 67 4.45 -8.81 9.29
N GLU A 68 4.85 -8.90 10.58
CA GLU A 68 5.37 -7.77 11.36
C GLU A 68 6.82 -7.45 10.99
N ALA A 69 7.33 -6.32 11.52
CA ALA A 69 8.68 -5.83 11.25
C ALA A 69 9.80 -6.80 11.69
N ASP A 70 9.55 -7.60 12.73
CA ASP A 70 10.45 -8.65 13.21
C ASP A 70 10.41 -9.94 12.37
N GLY A 71 9.67 -9.92 11.26
CA GLY A 71 9.50 -11.06 10.37
C GLY A 71 8.48 -12.10 10.86
N GLN A 72 7.88 -11.94 12.03
CA GLN A 72 6.88 -12.87 12.55
C GLN A 72 5.49 -12.62 11.94
N GLU A 73 4.74 -13.69 11.74
CA GLU A 73 3.35 -13.59 11.30
C GLU A 73 2.45 -13.29 12.50
N LYS A 74 1.57 -12.32 12.35
CA LYS A 74 0.49 -12.02 13.28
C LYS A 74 -0.86 -12.12 12.60
N SER A 75 -1.85 -12.53 13.36
CA SER A 75 -3.22 -12.61 12.89
C SER A 75 -4.20 -12.00 13.87
N GLY A 76 -5.35 -11.56 13.35
CA GLY A 76 -6.42 -10.99 14.14
C GLY A 76 -7.75 -10.99 13.40
N MET A 77 -8.84 -11.07 14.15
CA MET A 77 -10.18 -10.96 13.60
C MET A 77 -10.51 -9.48 13.33
N LEU A 78 -11.12 -9.19 12.19
CA LEU A 78 -11.50 -7.85 11.78
C LEU A 78 -12.92 -7.54 12.26
N ALA A 79 -13.05 -6.44 13.01
CA ALA A 79 -14.34 -5.93 13.49
C ALA A 79 -14.95 -4.87 12.56
N ASP A 80 -14.12 -4.06 11.91
CA ASP A 80 -14.53 -2.92 11.11
C ASP A 80 -14.55 -3.21 9.60
N THR A 81 -15.20 -2.32 8.83
CA THR A 81 -15.24 -2.38 7.37
C THR A 81 -13.90 -2.12 6.72
N ALA A 82 -13.00 -1.44 7.41
CA ALA A 82 -11.66 -1.14 6.96
C ALA A 82 -10.65 -1.38 8.08
N TRP A 83 -9.51 -1.95 7.74
CA TRP A 83 -8.40 -2.14 8.64
C TRP A 83 -7.10 -1.71 7.96
N VAL A 84 -6.29 -0.95 8.67
CA VAL A 84 -5.00 -0.45 8.21
C VAL A 84 -3.94 -0.75 9.27
N LYS A 85 -2.84 -1.36 8.85
CA LYS A 85 -1.66 -1.55 9.71
C LYS A 85 -0.44 -0.99 9.01
N ARG A 86 0.35 -0.20 9.75
CA ARG A 86 1.68 0.28 9.32
C ARG A 86 2.74 -0.32 10.21
N ILE A 87 3.82 -0.75 9.58
CA ILE A 87 5.04 -1.23 10.24
C ILE A 87 6.23 -0.51 9.65
N THR A 88 7.29 -0.34 10.45
CA THR A 88 8.57 0.18 9.96
C THR A 88 9.59 -0.94 10.04
N VAL A 89 10.22 -1.27 8.92
CA VAL A 89 11.25 -2.31 8.80
C VAL A 89 12.60 -1.66 8.53
N SER A 90 13.64 -2.20 9.13
CA SER A 90 15.06 -1.76 8.97
C SER A 90 15.97 -2.89 8.50
N ASP A 91 15.50 -4.13 8.59
CA ASP A 91 16.23 -5.30 8.15
C ASP A 91 15.81 -5.71 6.74
N PHE A 92 16.74 -5.73 5.80
CA PHE A 92 16.51 -6.05 4.40
C PHE A 92 17.41 -7.20 3.92
N PRO A 93 16.93 -8.05 2.99
CA PRO A 93 15.63 -7.99 2.32
C PRO A 93 14.47 -8.34 3.25
N PHE A 94 13.30 -7.72 3.02
CA PHE A 94 12.09 -7.97 3.79
C PHE A 94 10.93 -8.35 2.87
N THR A 95 10.26 -9.47 3.15
CA THR A 95 9.05 -9.88 2.42
C THR A 95 7.82 -9.50 3.23
N ALA A 96 7.10 -8.48 2.79
CA ALA A 96 5.81 -8.12 3.34
C ALA A 96 4.74 -9.07 2.78
N THR A 97 3.98 -9.71 3.65
CA THR A 97 2.92 -10.64 3.27
C THR A 97 1.64 -10.32 4.02
N ILE A 98 0.51 -10.36 3.31
CA ILE A 98 -0.83 -10.32 3.88
C ILE A 98 -1.66 -11.46 3.32
N ASN A 99 -2.40 -12.11 4.19
CA ASN A 99 -3.34 -13.16 3.85
C ASN A 99 -4.69 -12.92 4.53
N MET A 100 -5.76 -13.47 3.97
CA MET A 100 -7.10 -13.41 4.52
C MET A 100 -7.66 -14.82 4.63
N ASN A 101 -8.36 -15.04 5.73
CA ASN A 101 -9.23 -16.21 5.90
C ASN A 101 -10.63 -15.74 6.26
N VAL A 102 -11.62 -16.58 5.95
CA VAL A 102 -13.03 -16.31 6.22
C VAL A 102 -13.67 -17.54 6.85
N GLN A 103 -14.50 -17.31 7.85
CA GLN A 103 -15.26 -18.34 8.53
C GLN A 103 -16.71 -17.88 8.69
N ARG A 104 -17.67 -18.80 8.56
CA ARG A 104 -19.06 -18.54 8.90
C ARG A 104 -19.17 -18.20 10.39
N ASN A 105 -19.85 -17.10 10.74
CA ASN A 105 -20.21 -16.81 12.12
C ASN A 105 -21.63 -17.33 12.44
N GLU A 106 -22.12 -17.14 13.65
CA GLU A 106 -23.41 -17.67 14.11
C GLU A 106 -24.63 -16.79 13.72
N ALA A 107 -24.40 -15.66 13.01
CA ALA A 107 -25.50 -14.76 12.68
C ALA A 107 -26.49 -15.39 11.70
N GLU A 108 -27.78 -15.13 11.87
CA GLU A 108 -28.83 -15.59 10.98
C GLU A 108 -28.74 -14.95 9.58
N LEU A 109 -29.22 -15.69 8.58
CA LEU A 109 -29.31 -15.20 7.21
C LEU A 109 -30.60 -14.36 7.06
N THR A 110 -30.49 -13.05 7.25
CA THR A 110 -31.64 -12.12 7.20
C THR A 110 -31.82 -11.46 5.84
N ASP A 111 -30.73 -11.36 5.05
CA ASP A 111 -30.76 -10.74 3.72
C ASP A 111 -31.05 -11.76 2.63
N SER A 112 -31.72 -11.35 1.55
CA SER A 112 -32.01 -12.22 0.39
C SER A 112 -30.74 -12.57 -0.41
N ALA A 113 -29.70 -11.74 -0.33
CA ALA A 113 -28.40 -11.94 -0.96
C ALA A 113 -27.27 -11.30 -0.14
N TYR A 114 -26.09 -11.88 -0.26
CA TYR A 114 -24.88 -11.42 0.41
C TYR A 114 -23.77 -11.13 -0.59
N ASN A 115 -23.08 -10.00 -0.37
CA ASN A 115 -21.92 -9.58 -1.14
C ASN A 115 -20.66 -9.83 -0.30
N PHE A 116 -19.83 -10.79 -0.73
CA PHE A 116 -18.61 -11.23 -0.04
C PHE A 116 -17.34 -10.57 -0.57
N ARG A 117 -17.46 -9.54 -1.41
CA ARG A 117 -16.29 -8.88 -1.98
C ARG A 117 -15.45 -8.21 -0.92
N VAL A 118 -14.17 -8.57 -0.90
CA VAL A 118 -13.15 -8.01 -0.02
C VAL A 118 -11.96 -7.56 -0.86
N TYR A 119 -11.36 -6.44 -0.47
CA TYR A 119 -10.05 -6.01 -0.95
C TYR A 119 -9.04 -6.14 0.18
N TYR A 120 -7.87 -6.69 -0.10
CA TYR A 120 -6.72 -6.66 0.80
C TYR A 120 -5.43 -6.65 0.00
N SER A 121 -4.42 -5.95 0.53
CA SER A 121 -3.14 -5.78 -0.15
C SER A 121 -2.04 -5.34 0.82
N VAL A 122 -0.78 -5.57 0.45
CA VAL A 122 0.31 -4.68 0.84
C VAL A 122 0.09 -3.41 0.04
N TYR A 123 -0.49 -2.38 0.67
CA TYR A 123 -1.06 -1.23 -0.02
C TYR A 123 -0.01 -0.25 -0.51
N SER A 124 0.97 0.08 0.33
CA SER A 124 2.05 0.97 -0.06
C SER A 124 3.34 0.69 0.70
N VAL A 125 4.46 1.10 0.10
CA VAL A 125 5.78 1.13 0.72
C VAL A 125 6.36 2.52 0.54
N THR A 126 6.86 3.09 1.64
CA THR A 126 7.63 4.33 1.65
C THR A 126 9.04 4.04 2.12
N SER A 127 10.01 4.12 1.23
CA SER A 127 11.44 4.00 1.55
C SER A 127 11.92 5.25 2.28
N ILE A 128 12.74 5.05 3.33
CA ILE A 128 13.34 6.08 4.17
C ILE A 128 14.86 5.96 4.02
N PHE A 129 15.50 7.02 3.54
CA PHE A 129 16.93 7.03 3.27
C PHE A 129 17.72 7.64 4.45
N SER A 130 19.03 7.40 4.45
CA SER A 130 19.96 7.87 5.50
C SER A 130 19.99 9.39 5.68
N ASP A 131 19.61 10.15 4.66
CA ASP A 131 19.48 11.61 4.69
C ASP A 131 18.09 12.08 5.21
N GLY A 132 17.23 11.16 5.63
CA GLY A 132 15.86 11.43 6.07
C GLY A 132 14.84 11.58 4.94
N THR A 133 15.27 11.52 3.68
CA THR A 133 14.35 11.57 2.53
C THR A 133 13.40 10.37 2.56
N ARG A 134 12.11 10.63 2.29
CA ARG A 134 11.05 9.62 2.21
C ARG A 134 10.51 9.58 0.79
N VAL A 135 10.49 8.40 0.18
CA VAL A 135 9.99 8.19 -1.18
C VAL A 135 9.01 7.04 -1.20
N GLU A 136 7.80 7.27 -1.69
CA GLU A 136 6.86 6.18 -1.96
C GLU A 136 7.36 5.37 -3.15
N THR A 137 7.83 4.16 -2.88
CA THR A 137 8.44 3.25 -3.87
C THR A 137 7.46 2.23 -4.43
N TYR A 138 6.32 2.05 -3.75
CA TYR A 138 5.25 1.16 -4.19
C TYR A 138 3.89 1.65 -3.70
N ARG A 139 2.88 1.53 -4.57
CA ARG A 139 1.46 1.68 -4.22
C ARG A 139 0.60 0.75 -5.07
N ASP A 140 -0.31 0.02 -4.43
CA ASP A 140 -1.39 -0.71 -5.12
C ASP A 140 -2.47 0.30 -5.53
N ALA A 141 -2.31 0.86 -6.74
CA ALA A 141 -3.15 1.94 -7.25
C ALA A 141 -4.56 1.49 -7.70
N THR A 142 -4.73 0.19 -7.94
CA THR A 142 -5.96 -0.39 -8.49
C THR A 142 -6.50 -1.50 -7.60
N PRO A 143 -7.24 -1.15 -6.52
CA PRO A 143 -7.82 -2.15 -5.63
C PRO A 143 -8.74 -3.12 -6.37
N THR A 144 -8.40 -4.40 -6.35
CA THR A 144 -9.23 -5.45 -6.93
C THR A 144 -9.96 -6.21 -5.83
N TYR A 145 -11.28 -6.12 -5.83
CA TYR A 145 -12.11 -6.87 -4.89
C TYR A 145 -12.22 -8.34 -5.31
N ILE A 146 -11.97 -9.22 -4.35
CA ILE A 146 -12.07 -10.67 -4.50
C ILE A 146 -13.39 -11.12 -3.90
N GLY A 147 -14.08 -12.05 -4.55
CA GLY A 147 -15.35 -12.58 -4.10
C GLY A 147 -16.49 -12.24 -5.07
N LEU A 148 -17.70 -12.54 -4.65
CA LEU A 148 -18.91 -12.32 -5.45
C LEU A 148 -20.13 -12.00 -4.57
N THR A 149 -21.25 -11.68 -5.21
CA THR A 149 -22.56 -11.62 -4.59
C THR A 149 -23.30 -12.92 -4.90
N CYS A 150 -23.89 -13.55 -3.87
CA CYS A 150 -24.71 -14.74 -4.04
C CYS A 150 -26.02 -14.66 -3.25
N PRO A 151 -27.06 -15.39 -3.66
CA PRO A 151 -28.29 -15.55 -2.89
C PRO A 151 -28.06 -16.19 -1.52
N ALA A 152 -28.89 -15.86 -0.52
CA ALA A 152 -28.77 -16.41 0.83
C ALA A 152 -28.71 -17.95 0.85
N ARG A 153 -29.53 -18.62 0.03
CA ARG A 153 -29.57 -20.09 -0.07
C ARG A 153 -28.24 -20.76 -0.45
N THR A 154 -27.30 -20.01 -1.02
CA THR A 154 -25.98 -20.52 -1.44
C THR A 154 -24.84 -19.90 -0.65
N ALA A 155 -25.13 -18.99 0.27
CA ALA A 155 -24.11 -18.23 1.00
C ALA A 155 -23.22 -19.12 1.84
N GLU A 156 -23.81 -20.08 2.57
CA GLU A 156 -23.06 -21.01 3.45
C GLU A 156 -22.09 -21.89 2.65
N ALA A 157 -22.57 -22.51 1.57
CA ALA A 157 -21.71 -23.32 0.70
C ALA A 157 -20.59 -22.48 0.07
N TYR A 158 -20.90 -21.24 -0.31
CA TYR A 158 -19.89 -20.32 -0.85
C TYR A 158 -18.81 -19.98 0.16
N ILE A 159 -19.19 -19.69 1.42
CA ILE A 159 -18.23 -19.39 2.51
C ILE A 159 -17.37 -20.60 2.82
N ALA A 160 -17.97 -21.80 2.87
CA ALA A 160 -17.27 -23.02 3.28
C ALA A 160 -16.27 -23.52 2.21
N GLU A 161 -16.61 -23.39 0.93
CA GLU A 161 -15.89 -24.08 -0.14
C GLU A 161 -15.16 -23.13 -1.08
N ARG A 162 -15.85 -22.13 -1.63
CA ARG A 162 -15.35 -21.36 -2.77
C ARG A 162 -14.67 -20.06 -2.41
N PHE A 163 -15.11 -19.40 -1.34
CA PHE A 163 -14.56 -18.10 -0.99
C PHE A 163 -13.14 -18.22 -0.42
N PRO A 164 -12.82 -19.18 0.48
CA PRO A 164 -11.45 -19.39 0.95
C PRO A 164 -10.45 -19.70 -0.17
N GLU A 165 -10.87 -20.44 -1.19
CA GLU A 165 -10.01 -20.77 -2.34
C GLU A 165 -9.59 -19.54 -3.17
N ARG A 166 -10.38 -18.46 -3.13
CA ARG A 166 -10.12 -17.21 -3.82
C ARG A 166 -9.19 -16.28 -3.03
N LEU A 167 -9.10 -16.47 -1.73
CA LEU A 167 -8.28 -15.65 -0.84
C LEU A 167 -6.84 -16.19 -0.85
N LYS A 168 -6.01 -15.61 -1.72
CA LYS A 168 -4.60 -15.99 -1.86
C LYS A 168 -3.71 -14.97 -1.16
N ALA A 169 -2.65 -15.45 -0.51
CA ALA A 169 -1.64 -14.56 0.07
C ALA A 169 -1.10 -13.59 -0.98
N LYS A 170 -0.89 -12.35 -0.59
CA LYS A 170 -0.26 -11.32 -1.41
C LYS A 170 1.04 -10.90 -0.76
N SER A 171 2.11 -10.89 -1.54
CA SER A 171 3.45 -10.59 -1.04
C SER A 171 4.19 -9.65 -1.96
N ILE A 172 5.01 -8.80 -1.36
CA ILE A 172 6.03 -8.01 -2.05
C ILE A 172 7.37 -8.20 -1.33
N GLU A 173 8.46 -8.12 -2.05
CA GLU A 173 9.80 -8.13 -1.47
C GLU A 173 10.43 -6.74 -1.59
N LEU A 174 10.97 -6.26 -0.49
CA LEU A 174 11.79 -5.06 -0.41
C LEU A 174 13.24 -5.49 -0.41
N SER A 175 13.97 -5.12 -1.46
CA SER A 175 15.40 -5.40 -1.58
C SER A 175 16.27 -4.43 -0.76
N THR A 176 17.53 -4.75 -0.60
CA THR A 176 18.52 -3.94 0.13
C THR A 176 18.77 -2.56 -0.51
N ASP A 177 18.49 -2.40 -1.79
CA ASP A 177 18.59 -1.13 -2.53
C ASP A 177 17.28 -0.32 -2.56
N GLY A 178 16.25 -0.77 -1.84
CA GLY A 178 14.95 -0.10 -1.74
C GLY A 178 14.00 -0.35 -2.90
N LYS A 179 14.35 -1.25 -3.83
CA LYS A 179 13.42 -1.66 -4.89
C LYS A 179 12.37 -2.60 -4.34
N VAL A 180 11.17 -2.51 -4.88
CA VAL A 180 10.05 -3.37 -4.55
C VAL A 180 9.81 -4.35 -5.69
N LEU A 181 9.89 -5.65 -5.39
CA LEU A 181 9.56 -6.73 -6.29
C LEU A 181 8.18 -7.29 -5.92
N TYR A 182 7.28 -7.34 -6.89
CA TYR A 182 5.93 -7.85 -6.69
C TYR A 182 5.85 -9.33 -7.02
N PHE A 183 5.40 -10.14 -6.07
CA PHE A 183 5.12 -11.56 -6.27
C PHE A 183 3.61 -11.80 -6.17
N GLN A 184 2.99 -12.10 -7.31
CA GLN A 184 1.66 -12.70 -7.27
C GLN A 184 1.83 -14.20 -6.99
N THR A 185 1.49 -14.66 -5.79
CA THR A 185 1.34 -16.09 -5.54
C THR A 185 0.19 -16.62 -6.40
N ARG A 186 0.51 -17.49 -7.35
CA ARG A 186 -0.45 -18.17 -8.23
C ARG A 186 -1.32 -19.16 -7.44
#